data_a6eab1bc38291d1b2d8bde4253db0df5
#
_entry.id   a6eab1bc38291d1b2d8bde4253db0df5
#
_cell.length_a   1.000
_cell.length_b   1.000
_cell.length_c   1.000
_cell.angle_alpha   90.00
_cell.angle_beta   90.00
_cell.angle_gamma   90.00
#
_symmetry.space_group_name_H-M   'P 1'
#
loop_
_entity.id
_entity.type
_entity.pdbx_description
1 polymer ?
#
loop_
_entity_poly.entity_id
_entity_poly.type
_entity_poly.pdbx_seq_one_letter_code
_entity_poly.pdbx_strand_id
1 'polypeptide(L)'
;MNIKSILEAFQAVKEYLFAYEKFQKKFAKIQNFQDLKIFIKERSAYVTQTTLYGYLKTRMGLKYTMMFSDKIFLESVEKSKWNIFAEAASDLSLYTISYLHNKKLITNSDPNKIYQEVLKGQINQGMNKELVDYYALSFERRLKNTNLLNYVSDAPFLNSSMALYKWAPIADELKVLDKEIVLNSVKNKWNGVIEDFSKLSKNFQDN
;
A
#
# COMPACT_ATOMS: atom_id res chain seq x y z
N MET A 1 12.40 4.88 -31.50
CA MET A 1 12.03 4.93 -30.07
C MET A 1 11.49 6.32 -29.79
N ASN A 2 10.19 6.42 -29.44
CA ASN A 2 9.51 7.72 -29.35
C ASN A 2 9.88 8.42 -28.03
N ILE A 3 10.23 9.71 -28.06
CA ILE A 3 10.61 10.51 -26.88
C ILE A 3 9.57 10.41 -25.76
N LYS A 4 8.29 10.25 -26.10
CA LYS A 4 7.18 10.10 -25.17
C LYS A 4 7.30 8.80 -24.34
N SER A 5 7.69 7.69 -24.96
CA SER A 5 7.85 6.39 -24.26
C SER A 5 9.06 6.39 -23.32
N ILE A 6 10.10 7.15 -23.64
CA ILE A 6 11.27 7.35 -22.75
C ILE A 6 10.86 8.20 -21.55
N LEU A 7 10.04 9.22 -21.73
CA LEU A 7 9.52 10.06 -20.65
C LEU A 7 8.61 9.27 -19.70
N GLU A 8 7.75 8.40 -20.22
CA GLU A 8 6.84 7.53 -19.42
C GLU A 8 7.64 6.48 -18.63
N ALA A 9 8.64 5.85 -19.23
CA ALA A 9 9.56 4.94 -18.56
C ALA A 9 10.38 5.67 -17.47
N PHE A 10 10.82 6.90 -17.78
CA PHE A 10 11.53 7.74 -16.81
C PHE A 10 10.63 8.15 -15.64
N GLN A 11 9.35 8.38 -15.91
CA GLN A 11 8.37 8.73 -14.87
C GLN A 11 8.07 7.55 -13.94
N ALA A 12 7.96 6.33 -14.45
CA ALA A 12 7.79 5.12 -13.62
C ALA A 12 9.02 4.83 -12.76
N VAL A 13 10.23 4.99 -13.32
CA VAL A 13 11.50 4.88 -12.55
C VAL A 13 11.58 6.00 -11.51
N LYS A 14 11.16 7.20 -11.86
CA LYS A 14 11.11 8.36 -10.97
C LYS A 14 10.12 8.14 -9.83
N GLU A 15 8.94 7.59 -10.08
CA GLU A 15 7.97 7.21 -9.03
C GLU A 15 8.56 6.18 -8.05
N TYR A 16 9.32 5.21 -8.55
CA TYR A 16 10.03 4.24 -7.69
C TYR A 16 11.09 4.91 -6.80
N LEU A 17 11.90 5.81 -7.38
CA LEU A 17 12.92 6.56 -6.65
C LEU A 17 12.30 7.55 -5.66
N PHE A 18 11.24 8.25 -6.05
CA PHE A 18 10.51 9.18 -5.17
C PHE A 18 9.82 8.48 -4.01
N ALA A 19 9.33 7.25 -4.18
CA ALA A 19 8.78 6.47 -3.09
C ALA A 19 9.84 6.17 -2.04
N TYR A 20 11.07 5.87 -2.47
CA TYR A 20 12.20 5.62 -1.59
C TYR A 20 12.68 6.89 -0.86
N GLU A 21 12.78 8.02 -1.58
CA GLU A 21 13.14 9.32 -0.99
C GLU A 21 12.07 9.84 -0.01
N LYS A 22 10.78 9.66 -0.34
CA LYS A 22 9.68 10.00 0.57
C LYS A 22 9.68 9.14 1.83
N PHE A 23 10.11 7.89 1.74
CA PHE A 23 10.27 7.04 2.92
C PHE A 23 11.38 7.53 3.86
N GLN A 24 12.48 8.04 3.30
CA GLN A 24 13.58 8.60 4.09
C GLN A 24 13.25 9.96 4.72
N LYS A 25 12.22 10.68 4.24
CA LYS A 25 11.75 11.88 4.95
C LYS A 25 11.29 11.46 6.34
N LYS A 26 11.96 11.98 7.36
CA LYS A 26 11.53 11.82 8.76
C LYS A 26 10.09 12.29 8.86
N PHE A 27 9.17 11.38 9.12
CA PHE A 27 7.80 11.75 9.45
C PHE A 27 7.81 12.63 10.71
N ALA A 28 6.99 13.67 10.68
CA ALA A 28 6.59 14.34 11.89
C ALA A 28 5.84 13.34 12.82
N LYS A 29 5.77 13.64 14.10
CA LYS A 29 5.00 12.83 15.05
C LYS A 29 3.56 12.67 14.55
N ILE A 30 2.97 11.49 14.74
CA ILE A 30 1.57 11.23 14.46
C ILE A 30 0.80 11.56 15.74
N GLN A 31 0.11 12.71 15.75
CA GLN A 31 -0.50 13.26 16.94
C GLN A 31 -2.03 13.20 16.93
N ASN A 32 -2.63 13.06 15.75
CA ASN A 32 -4.08 13.07 15.54
C ASN A 32 -4.49 12.21 14.33
N PHE A 33 -5.78 12.09 14.08
CA PHE A 33 -6.31 11.31 12.96
C PHE A 33 -5.94 11.88 11.58
N GLN A 34 -5.68 13.18 11.45
CA GLN A 34 -5.23 13.74 10.18
C GLN A 34 -3.81 13.29 9.83
N ASP A 35 -2.89 13.32 10.80
CA ASP A 35 -1.54 12.80 10.66
C ASP A 35 -1.56 11.30 10.37
N LEU A 36 -2.47 10.56 11.06
CA LEU A 36 -2.67 9.13 10.83
C LEU A 36 -3.08 8.83 9.39
N LYS A 37 -4.03 9.56 8.82
CA LYS A 37 -4.46 9.40 7.42
C LYS A 37 -3.32 9.66 6.43
N ILE A 38 -2.51 10.67 6.68
CA ILE A 38 -1.33 10.97 5.88
C ILE A 38 -0.33 9.81 5.96
N PHE A 39 -0.07 9.31 7.18
CA PHE A 39 0.81 8.16 7.39
C PHE A 39 0.32 6.91 6.64
N ILE A 40 -0.96 6.56 6.80
CA ILE A 40 -1.57 5.40 6.11
C ILE A 40 -1.40 5.55 4.59
N LYS A 41 -1.76 6.71 4.02
CA LYS A 41 -1.62 6.98 2.60
C LYS A 41 -0.19 6.80 2.10
N GLU A 42 0.77 7.44 2.73
CA GLU A 42 2.15 7.47 2.26
C GLU A 42 2.86 6.14 2.44
N ARG A 43 2.62 5.44 3.57
CA ARG A 43 3.24 4.14 3.82
C ARG A 43 2.64 3.03 2.96
N SER A 44 1.33 3.06 2.72
CA SER A 44 0.69 2.12 1.79
C SER A 44 1.19 2.33 0.36
N ALA A 45 1.35 3.57 -0.09
CA ALA A 45 1.94 3.88 -1.39
C ALA A 45 3.40 3.39 -1.48
N TYR A 46 4.21 3.62 -0.44
CA TYR A 46 5.59 3.16 -0.37
C TYR A 46 5.69 1.62 -0.48
N VAL A 47 4.92 0.88 0.34
CA VAL A 47 4.95 -0.59 0.29
C VAL A 47 4.50 -1.09 -1.08
N THR A 48 3.39 -0.54 -1.62
CA THR A 48 2.89 -0.91 -2.94
C THR A 48 3.95 -0.70 -4.03
N GLN A 49 4.52 0.48 -4.11
CA GLN A 49 5.46 0.82 -5.17
C GLN A 49 6.75 0.01 -5.06
N THR A 50 7.33 -0.06 -3.86
CA THR A 50 8.60 -0.77 -3.68
C THR A 50 8.49 -2.27 -3.92
N THR A 51 7.38 -2.89 -3.54
CA THR A 51 7.18 -4.32 -3.74
C THR A 51 6.76 -4.66 -5.18
N LEU A 52 5.81 -3.91 -5.76
CA LEU A 52 5.38 -4.13 -7.15
C LEU A 52 6.54 -3.92 -8.13
N TYR A 53 7.17 -2.75 -8.11
CA TYR A 53 8.27 -2.46 -9.03
C TYR A 53 9.52 -3.31 -8.76
N GLY A 54 9.79 -3.65 -7.50
CA GLY A 54 10.85 -4.58 -7.14
C GLY A 54 10.62 -5.97 -7.73
N TYR A 55 9.41 -6.49 -7.64
CA TYR A 55 9.04 -7.77 -8.21
C TYR A 55 9.13 -7.77 -9.74
N LEU A 56 8.58 -6.74 -10.41
CA LEU A 56 8.67 -6.58 -11.86
C LEU A 56 10.13 -6.52 -12.33
N LYS A 57 10.97 -5.71 -11.67
CA LYS A 57 12.38 -5.60 -11.98
C LYS A 57 13.11 -6.94 -11.85
N THR A 58 12.83 -7.68 -10.80
CA THR A 58 13.45 -9.00 -10.56
C THR A 58 13.08 -9.99 -11.66
N ARG A 59 11.83 -9.98 -12.11
CA ARG A 59 11.36 -10.93 -13.12
C ARG A 59 11.69 -10.53 -14.57
N MET A 60 11.75 -9.25 -14.87
CA MET A 60 12.01 -8.74 -16.21
C MET A 60 13.50 -8.48 -16.50
N GLY A 61 14.31 -8.38 -15.44
CA GLY A 61 15.74 -8.11 -15.57
C GLY A 61 16.03 -6.86 -16.39
N LEU A 62 16.93 -6.96 -17.37
CA LEU A 62 17.33 -5.83 -18.24
C LEU A 62 16.17 -5.34 -19.16
N LYS A 63 15.15 -6.14 -19.39
CA LYS A 63 13.98 -5.75 -20.21
C LYS A 63 12.99 -4.86 -19.45
N TYR A 64 13.14 -4.72 -18.14
CA TYR A 64 12.22 -3.97 -17.28
C TYR A 64 11.91 -2.57 -17.81
N THR A 65 12.94 -1.79 -18.14
CA THR A 65 12.76 -0.42 -18.65
C THR A 65 12.09 -0.37 -20.02
N MET A 66 12.32 -1.38 -20.86
CA MET A 66 11.73 -1.44 -22.21
C MET A 66 10.22 -1.76 -22.16
N MET A 67 9.77 -2.52 -21.15
CA MET A 67 8.36 -2.88 -21.00
C MET A 67 7.46 -1.66 -20.73
N PHE A 68 8.00 -0.58 -20.17
CA PHE A 68 7.25 0.67 -19.96
C PHE A 68 6.98 1.46 -21.26
N SER A 69 7.47 1.01 -22.41
CA SER A 69 7.04 1.54 -23.72
C SER A 69 5.79 0.82 -24.25
N ASP A 70 5.39 -0.30 -23.65
CA ASP A 70 4.20 -1.06 -24.03
C ASP A 70 2.98 -0.51 -23.25
N LYS A 71 1.98 -0.03 -23.99
CA LYS A 71 0.78 0.58 -23.42
C LYS A 71 -0.06 -0.44 -22.61
N ILE A 72 -0.18 -1.68 -23.09
CA ILE A 72 -0.96 -2.74 -22.44
C ILE A 72 -0.29 -3.09 -21.11
N PHE A 73 1.04 -3.16 -21.10
CA PHE A 73 1.79 -3.40 -19.88
C PHE A 73 1.61 -2.26 -18.87
N LEU A 74 1.70 -0.99 -19.32
CA LEU A 74 1.47 0.17 -18.44
C LEU A 74 0.07 0.17 -17.82
N GLU A 75 -0.97 -0.11 -18.59
CA GLU A 75 -2.33 -0.21 -18.09
C GLU A 75 -2.45 -1.33 -17.04
N SER A 76 -1.76 -2.46 -17.26
CA SER A 76 -1.72 -3.58 -16.31
C SER A 76 -0.99 -3.21 -15.01
N VAL A 77 0.11 -2.45 -15.10
CA VAL A 77 0.85 -1.94 -13.94
C VAL A 77 0.00 -0.95 -13.14
N GLU A 78 -0.68 -0.02 -13.81
CA GLU A 78 -1.58 0.96 -13.15
C GLU A 78 -2.72 0.25 -12.43
N LYS A 79 -3.36 -0.71 -13.08
CA LYS A 79 -4.40 -1.54 -12.45
C LYS A 79 -3.85 -2.27 -11.22
N SER A 80 -2.67 -2.85 -11.32
CA SER A 80 -2.00 -3.55 -10.22
C SER A 80 -1.71 -2.61 -9.06
N LYS A 81 -1.12 -1.46 -9.34
CA LYS A 81 -0.78 -0.43 -8.35
C LYS A 81 -1.97 -0.06 -7.47
N TRP A 82 -3.12 0.24 -8.08
CA TRP A 82 -4.29 0.69 -7.32
C TRP A 82 -4.95 -0.42 -6.52
N ASN A 83 -4.98 -1.65 -7.04
CA ASN A 83 -5.52 -2.79 -6.29
C ASN A 83 -4.63 -3.15 -5.09
N ILE A 84 -3.30 -3.14 -5.26
CA ILE A 84 -2.37 -3.42 -4.17
C ILE A 84 -2.40 -2.30 -3.14
N PHE A 85 -2.45 -1.03 -3.58
CA PHE A 85 -2.56 0.12 -2.69
C PHE A 85 -3.81 0.06 -1.80
N ALA A 86 -4.97 -0.26 -2.37
CA ALA A 86 -6.21 -0.34 -1.62
C ALA A 86 -6.14 -1.40 -0.49
N GLU A 87 -5.61 -2.58 -0.79
CA GLU A 87 -5.41 -3.62 0.23
C GLU A 87 -4.33 -3.24 1.26
N ALA A 88 -3.25 -2.59 0.82
CA ALA A 88 -2.22 -2.08 1.71
C ALA A 88 -2.76 -1.01 2.68
N ALA A 89 -3.58 -0.09 2.17
CA ALA A 89 -4.23 0.92 3.00
C ALA A 89 -5.28 0.30 3.95
N SER A 90 -6.00 -0.74 3.49
CA SER A 90 -6.93 -1.51 4.32
C SER A 90 -6.22 -2.18 5.50
N ASP A 91 -5.13 -2.93 5.21
CA ASP A 91 -4.34 -3.60 6.23
C ASP A 91 -3.76 -2.60 7.25
N LEU A 92 -3.18 -1.50 6.76
CA LEU A 92 -2.55 -0.50 7.62
C LEU A 92 -3.57 0.29 8.44
N SER A 93 -4.77 0.56 7.90
CA SER A 93 -5.86 1.19 8.66
C SER A 93 -6.30 0.33 9.84
N LEU A 94 -6.52 -0.96 9.61
CA LEU A 94 -6.88 -1.90 10.69
C LEU A 94 -5.76 -2.03 11.71
N TYR A 95 -4.51 -2.15 11.26
CA TYR A 95 -3.36 -2.28 12.14
C TYR A 95 -3.18 -1.06 13.06
N THR A 96 -3.19 0.13 12.48
CA THR A 96 -2.94 1.36 13.23
C THR A 96 -4.02 1.63 14.27
N ILE A 97 -5.28 1.42 13.93
CA ILE A 97 -6.40 1.57 14.87
C ILE A 97 -6.35 0.51 15.97
N SER A 98 -6.12 -0.76 15.62
CA SER A 98 -5.94 -1.84 16.59
C SER A 98 -4.80 -1.55 17.56
N TYR A 99 -3.66 -1.07 17.06
CA TYR A 99 -2.51 -0.69 17.88
C TYR A 99 -2.84 0.45 18.84
N LEU A 100 -3.48 1.52 18.36
CA LEU A 100 -3.85 2.68 19.19
C LEU A 100 -4.85 2.30 20.30
N HIS A 101 -5.84 1.45 19.99
CA HIS A 101 -6.76 0.89 20.98
C HIS A 101 -6.02 0.07 22.05
N ASN A 102 -5.15 -0.84 21.64
CA ASN A 102 -4.37 -1.68 22.56
C ASN A 102 -3.44 -0.85 23.46
N LYS A 103 -2.96 0.29 22.96
CA LYS A 103 -2.17 1.26 23.76
C LYS A 103 -3.03 2.20 24.58
N LYS A 104 -4.37 2.11 24.53
CA LYS A 104 -5.32 3.00 25.21
C LYS A 104 -5.13 4.49 24.83
N LEU A 105 -4.67 4.73 23.60
CA LEU A 105 -4.48 6.08 23.06
C LEU A 105 -5.74 6.62 22.38
N ILE A 106 -6.68 5.74 22.05
CA ILE A 106 -8.01 6.10 21.53
C ILE A 106 -9.08 5.26 22.21
N THR A 107 -10.27 5.85 22.36
CA THR A 107 -11.45 5.18 22.90
C THR A 107 -12.47 4.87 21.81
N ASN A 108 -12.69 5.80 20.90
CA ASN A 108 -13.60 5.68 19.78
C ASN A 108 -12.89 6.03 18.48
N SER A 109 -13.10 5.23 17.48
CA SER A 109 -12.60 5.50 16.13
C SER A 109 -13.53 4.88 15.10
N ASP A 110 -13.59 5.48 13.93
CA ASP A 110 -14.26 4.92 12.77
C ASP A 110 -13.21 4.52 11.71
N PRO A 111 -12.71 3.27 11.77
CA PRO A 111 -11.74 2.77 10.78
C PRO A 111 -12.25 2.88 9.35
N ASN A 112 -13.58 2.74 9.16
CA ASN A 112 -14.21 2.81 7.85
C ASN A 112 -14.10 4.23 7.27
N LYS A 113 -14.39 5.24 8.06
CA LYS A 113 -14.24 6.65 7.66
C LYS A 113 -12.79 6.98 7.31
N ILE A 114 -11.84 6.58 8.16
CA ILE A 114 -10.41 6.81 7.93
C ILE A 114 -9.97 6.21 6.60
N TYR A 115 -10.30 4.93 6.37
CA TYR A 115 -9.95 4.24 5.14
C TYR A 115 -10.59 4.88 3.90
N GLN A 116 -11.88 5.19 3.95
CA GLN A 116 -12.57 5.85 2.84
C GLN A 116 -11.96 7.20 2.48
N GLU A 117 -11.58 8.02 3.47
CA GLU A 117 -10.93 9.31 3.22
C GLU A 117 -9.55 9.13 2.57
N VAL A 118 -8.78 8.12 2.99
CA VAL A 118 -7.50 7.77 2.36
C VAL A 118 -7.70 7.39 0.89
N LEU A 119 -8.70 6.54 0.57
CA LEU A 119 -8.97 6.14 -0.81
C LEU A 119 -9.48 7.30 -1.67
N LYS A 120 -10.46 8.07 -1.18
CA LYS A 120 -11.01 9.22 -1.91
C LYS A 120 -9.93 10.24 -2.29
N GLY A 121 -8.96 10.43 -1.42
CA GLY A 121 -7.80 11.27 -1.69
C GLY A 121 -6.91 10.80 -2.85
N GLN A 122 -7.08 9.55 -3.34
CA GLN A 122 -6.33 9.02 -4.48
C GLN A 122 -7.01 9.24 -5.83
N ILE A 123 -8.29 9.66 -5.86
CA ILE A 123 -9.01 9.92 -7.13
C ILE A 123 -8.25 10.97 -7.94
N ASN A 124 -7.80 12.04 -7.32
CA ASN A 124 -7.02 13.09 -7.97
C ASN A 124 -5.60 12.64 -8.40
N GLN A 125 -5.16 11.44 -7.94
CA GLN A 125 -3.90 10.82 -8.32
C GLN A 125 -4.07 9.75 -9.41
N GLY A 126 -5.30 9.57 -9.92
CA GLY A 126 -5.62 8.64 -11.00
C GLY A 126 -6.29 7.33 -10.58
N MET A 127 -6.63 7.13 -9.30
CA MET A 127 -7.42 5.97 -8.90
C MET A 127 -8.87 6.12 -9.39
N ASN A 128 -9.39 5.12 -10.13
CA ASN A 128 -10.75 5.14 -10.64
C ASN A 128 -11.77 5.18 -9.47
N LYS A 129 -12.80 6.03 -9.61
CA LYS A 129 -13.86 6.18 -8.60
C LYS A 129 -14.61 4.86 -8.34
N GLU A 130 -14.92 4.08 -9.37
CA GLU A 130 -15.57 2.78 -9.22
C GLU A 130 -14.73 1.81 -8.37
N LEU A 131 -13.41 1.87 -8.53
CA LEU A 131 -12.48 1.07 -7.73
C LEU A 131 -12.45 1.54 -6.27
N VAL A 132 -12.52 2.84 -6.02
CA VAL A 132 -12.64 3.41 -4.67
C VAL A 132 -13.92 2.92 -4.00
N ASP A 133 -15.07 2.99 -4.69
CA ASP A 133 -16.35 2.56 -4.18
C ASP A 133 -16.37 1.04 -3.89
N TYR A 134 -15.79 0.24 -4.79
CA TYR A 134 -15.62 -1.21 -4.60
C TYR A 134 -14.84 -1.55 -3.33
N TYR A 135 -13.67 -0.91 -3.15
CA TYR A 135 -12.82 -1.18 -1.99
C TYR A 135 -13.39 -0.61 -0.70
N ALA A 136 -14.12 0.49 -0.73
CA ALA A 136 -14.84 1.01 0.42
C ALA A 136 -15.85 -0.01 0.97
N LEU A 137 -16.66 -0.60 0.07
CA LEU A 137 -17.62 -1.65 0.44
C LEU A 137 -16.91 -2.95 0.90
N SER A 138 -15.82 -3.31 0.25
CA SER A 138 -15.02 -4.48 0.66
C SER A 138 -14.46 -4.32 2.06
N PHE A 139 -13.93 -3.14 2.39
CA PHE A 139 -13.41 -2.83 3.71
C PHE A 139 -14.50 -2.86 4.80
N GLU A 140 -15.68 -2.32 4.51
CA GLU A 140 -16.81 -2.37 5.45
C GLU A 140 -17.20 -3.82 5.80
N ARG A 141 -17.24 -4.70 4.79
CA ARG A 141 -17.52 -6.13 5.00
C ARG A 141 -16.39 -6.79 5.81
N ARG A 142 -15.15 -6.47 5.50
CA ARG A 142 -13.99 -6.98 6.23
C ARG A 142 -14.02 -6.55 7.69
N LEU A 143 -14.30 -5.27 7.96
CA LEU A 143 -14.36 -4.73 9.31
C LEU A 143 -15.39 -5.44 10.18
N LYS A 144 -16.57 -5.79 9.64
CA LYS A 144 -17.61 -6.54 10.35
C LYS A 144 -17.14 -7.94 10.81
N ASN A 145 -16.19 -8.52 10.11
CA ASN A 145 -15.64 -9.86 10.38
C ASN A 145 -14.26 -9.82 11.07
N THR A 146 -13.76 -8.64 11.41
CA THR A 146 -12.44 -8.47 12.01
C THR A 146 -12.57 -8.18 13.50
N ASN A 147 -11.90 -8.99 14.33
CA ASN A 147 -11.68 -8.62 15.73
C ASN A 147 -10.58 -7.54 15.78
N LEU A 148 -11.00 -6.29 15.90
CA LEU A 148 -10.09 -5.16 15.84
C LEU A 148 -9.05 -5.17 16.97
N LEU A 149 -9.40 -5.68 18.17
CA LEU A 149 -8.46 -5.73 19.28
C LEU A 149 -7.32 -6.74 19.05
N ASN A 150 -7.59 -7.82 18.33
CA ASN A 150 -6.61 -8.88 18.08
C ASN A 150 -5.87 -8.70 16.75
N TYR A 151 -6.28 -7.75 15.91
CA TYR A 151 -5.75 -7.63 14.54
C TYR A 151 -4.23 -7.46 14.49
N VAL A 152 -3.61 -6.80 15.46
CA VAL A 152 -2.14 -6.62 15.54
C VAL A 152 -1.40 -7.95 15.60
N SER A 153 -2.00 -8.98 16.22
CA SER A 153 -1.40 -10.31 16.40
C SER A 153 -1.84 -11.34 15.35
N ASP A 154 -2.96 -11.10 14.66
CA ASP A 154 -3.58 -12.06 13.73
C ASP A 154 -3.10 -11.87 12.29
N ALA A 155 -1.85 -12.27 12.01
CA ALA A 155 -1.25 -12.20 10.67
C ALA A 155 -1.58 -10.89 9.90
N PRO A 156 -1.31 -9.71 10.49
CA PRO A 156 -1.60 -8.45 9.84
C PRO A 156 -0.87 -8.37 8.48
N PHE A 157 -1.43 -7.62 7.54
CA PHE A 157 -0.86 -7.42 6.21
C PHE A 157 -0.91 -8.64 5.25
N LEU A 158 -1.72 -9.64 5.54
CA LEU A 158 -1.90 -10.77 4.63
C LEU A 158 -2.59 -10.33 3.32
N ASN A 159 -3.59 -9.44 3.39
CA ASN A 159 -4.34 -9.01 2.21
C ASN A 159 -3.45 -8.24 1.23
N SER A 160 -2.62 -7.32 1.70
CA SER A 160 -1.67 -6.61 0.84
C SER A 160 -0.63 -7.53 0.19
N SER A 161 -0.18 -8.55 0.94
CA SER A 161 0.73 -9.56 0.40
C SER A 161 0.07 -10.40 -0.69
N MET A 162 -1.17 -10.84 -0.47
CA MET A 162 -1.94 -11.58 -1.46
C MET A 162 -2.34 -10.70 -2.65
N ALA A 163 -2.57 -9.40 -2.43
CA ALA A 163 -2.84 -8.47 -3.52
C ALA A 163 -1.66 -8.33 -4.47
N LEU A 164 -0.43 -8.23 -3.96
CA LEU A 164 0.77 -8.22 -4.82
C LEU A 164 0.86 -9.51 -5.63
N TYR A 165 0.69 -10.67 -4.99
CA TYR A 165 0.71 -11.96 -5.66
C TYR A 165 -0.36 -12.06 -6.77
N LYS A 166 -1.58 -11.61 -6.49
CA LYS A 166 -2.71 -11.68 -7.41
C LYS A 166 -2.58 -10.72 -8.59
N TRP A 167 -2.25 -9.46 -8.30
CA TRP A 167 -2.38 -8.37 -9.26
C TRP A 167 -1.11 -8.05 -10.04
N ALA A 168 0.09 -8.46 -9.58
CA ALA A 168 1.31 -8.19 -10.35
C ALA A 168 1.17 -8.73 -11.79
N PRO A 169 1.51 -7.94 -12.83
CA PRO A 169 1.39 -8.35 -14.23
C PRO A 169 2.55 -9.27 -14.63
N ILE A 170 2.58 -10.44 -14.02
CA ILE A 170 3.53 -11.53 -14.24
C ILE A 170 2.73 -12.77 -14.63
N ALA A 171 3.29 -13.61 -15.49
CA ALA A 171 2.67 -14.86 -15.90
C ALA A 171 2.38 -15.77 -14.70
N ASP A 172 1.22 -16.42 -14.69
CA ASP A 172 0.74 -17.17 -13.52
C ASP A 172 1.66 -18.33 -13.15
N GLU A 173 2.30 -18.97 -14.13
CA GLU A 173 3.26 -20.04 -13.92
C GLU A 173 4.48 -19.57 -13.11
N LEU A 174 4.93 -18.33 -13.34
CA LEU A 174 6.01 -17.74 -12.59
C LEU A 174 5.55 -17.30 -11.20
N LYS A 175 4.32 -16.78 -11.07
CA LYS A 175 3.77 -16.39 -9.75
C LYS A 175 3.71 -17.58 -8.79
N VAL A 176 3.32 -18.78 -9.28
CA VAL A 176 3.26 -19.98 -8.42
C VAL A 176 4.61 -20.28 -7.80
N LEU A 177 5.68 -20.16 -8.59
CA LEU A 177 7.06 -20.37 -8.10
C LEU A 177 7.51 -19.32 -7.09
N ASP A 178 6.95 -18.11 -7.19
CA ASP A 178 7.37 -16.95 -6.42
C ASP A 178 6.56 -16.70 -5.16
N LYS A 179 5.49 -17.44 -4.94
CA LYS A 179 4.50 -17.12 -3.91
C LYS A 179 5.11 -16.76 -2.56
N GLU A 180 5.95 -17.62 -2.02
CA GLU A 180 6.57 -17.39 -0.71
C GLU A 180 7.52 -16.18 -0.71
N ILE A 181 8.29 -16.00 -1.77
CA ILE A 181 9.22 -14.86 -1.91
C ILE A 181 8.43 -13.56 -1.95
N VAL A 182 7.33 -13.53 -2.72
CA VAL A 182 6.45 -12.36 -2.84
C VAL A 182 5.82 -12.02 -1.49
N LEU A 183 5.22 -13.00 -0.81
CA LEU A 183 4.58 -12.78 0.50
C LEU A 183 5.59 -12.28 1.54
N ASN A 184 6.78 -12.89 1.59
CA ASN A 184 7.83 -12.48 2.52
C ASN A 184 8.39 -11.09 2.20
N SER A 185 8.49 -10.72 0.91
CA SER A 185 8.97 -9.40 0.51
C SER A 185 8.06 -8.27 1.03
N VAL A 186 6.75 -8.46 0.94
CA VAL A 186 5.76 -7.51 1.47
C VAL A 186 5.82 -7.45 2.99
N LYS A 187 5.86 -8.61 3.67
CA LYS A 187 5.97 -8.71 5.12
C LYS A 187 7.21 -7.94 5.65
N ASN A 188 8.35 -8.11 5.00
CA ASN A 188 9.58 -7.42 5.39
C ASN A 188 9.47 -5.89 5.25
N LYS A 189 8.74 -5.39 4.24
CA LYS A 189 8.48 -3.95 4.11
C LYS A 189 7.59 -3.43 5.23
N TRP A 190 6.58 -4.19 5.62
CA TRP A 190 5.69 -3.81 6.71
C TRP A 190 6.40 -3.76 8.07
N ASN A 191 7.40 -4.59 8.33
CA ASN A 191 8.16 -4.55 9.59
C ASN A 191 8.73 -3.15 9.86
N GLY A 192 9.35 -2.52 8.86
CA GLY A 192 9.86 -1.15 8.99
C GLY A 192 8.76 -0.12 9.22
N VAL A 193 7.61 -0.27 8.56
CA VAL A 193 6.46 0.62 8.74
C VAL A 193 5.87 0.51 10.15
N ILE A 194 5.78 -0.72 10.69
CA ILE A 194 5.30 -0.98 12.06
C ILE A 194 6.21 -0.33 13.10
N GLU A 195 7.53 -0.49 12.94
CA GLU A 195 8.51 0.13 13.83
C GLU A 195 8.41 1.66 13.81
N ASP A 196 8.31 2.25 12.62
CA ASP A 196 8.12 3.69 12.48
C ASP A 196 6.83 4.15 13.17
N PHE A 197 5.71 3.47 12.90
CA PHE A 197 4.44 3.80 13.50
C PHE A 197 4.50 3.79 15.03
N SER A 198 5.08 2.75 15.61
CA SER A 198 5.20 2.62 17.06
C SER A 198 6.02 3.74 17.71
N LYS A 199 7.03 4.25 17.00
CA LYS A 199 7.89 5.37 17.47
C LYS A 199 7.18 6.71 17.35
N LEU A 200 6.46 6.92 16.24
CA LEU A 200 5.86 8.21 15.87
C LEU A 200 4.53 8.49 16.58
N SER A 201 3.78 7.43 16.94
CA SER A 201 2.43 7.54 17.52
C SER A 201 2.39 7.60 19.05
N LYS A 202 3.54 7.67 19.74
CA LYS A 202 3.62 7.65 21.21
C LYS A 202 2.79 8.75 21.92
N ASN A 203 2.63 9.88 21.25
CA ASN A 203 1.91 11.05 21.79
C ASN A 203 0.61 11.30 21.03
N PHE A 204 0.00 10.26 20.49
CA PHE A 204 -1.29 10.37 19.81
C PHE A 204 -2.38 10.82 20.80
N GLN A 205 -3.23 11.75 20.37
CA GLN A 205 -4.35 12.26 21.15
C GLN A 205 -5.65 12.05 20.37
N ASP A 206 -6.66 11.53 21.08
CA ASP A 206 -8.00 11.28 20.56
C ASP A 206 -8.81 12.61 20.60
N ASN A 207 -8.44 13.58 19.72
CA ASN A 207 -9.07 14.89 19.61
C ASN A 207 -10.00 14.95 18.41
#